data_2c066621949215726e1ea979792f2a09
#
_entry.id   2c066621949215726e1ea979792f2a09
#
_cell.length_a   1.000
_cell.length_b   1.000
_cell.length_c   1.000
_cell.angle_alpha   90.00
_cell.angle_beta   90.00
_cell.angle_gamma   90.00
#
_symmetry.space_group_name_H-M   'P 1'
#
loop_
_entity.id
_entity.type
_entity.pdbx_description
1 polymer ?
#
loop_
_entity_poly.entity_id
_entity_poly.type
_entity_poly.pdbx_seq_one_letter_code
_entity_poly.pdbx_strand_id
1 'polypeptide(L)'
;MSRIVILGAGESGAGAAVLAKKKGFDVFVSDMSLIKDKYKNLLNTHGIAWEEGHHTEEKILDADEIIKSPGIPKEAPMIQKLMAQGTHIISEIEFAGRYTHSKMVCITGSNGKTTTTSLIYHIFKSAGYDVGLAGNIGKSLALQVAEDPHEYYVIELSSFQLDNMYDFRANIAILLNITPDHLDRYDFKFENYADAKMRIIQNQTREDSFIYWNDDPVIKKELEKFEIKAYACPFSELKEKGSIGYIEAGTYKLEYPTPFNMEQEALSLTGKHNIYNSLAAGLASNIAGIKKEIIRKSLSDFPGVEHRLEKVCKVGGVQYINDSKATNVDACWYALESMKTPTVLILGGKDKGNDYTPIKELVKKKCRGLVYLGSDNRKLHDNFDALGLPVKDTHSMKDCVEACHEMAKSGDTVLLSPCCASFDLFHNMEERGNMFKDLVREL
;
A
#
# COMPACT_ATOMS: atom_id res chain seq x y z
N MET A 1 -28.08 -22.39 11.57
CA MET A 1 -27.45 -21.08 11.47
C MET A 1 -26.09 -21.35 10.88
N SER A 2 -25.74 -20.70 9.78
CA SER A 2 -24.43 -20.95 9.15
C SER A 2 -23.30 -20.41 10.05
N ARG A 3 -22.21 -21.18 10.14
CA ARG A 3 -21.08 -20.90 11.02
C ARG A 3 -19.93 -20.28 10.24
N ILE A 4 -19.51 -19.10 10.68
CA ILE A 4 -18.34 -18.39 10.13
C ILE A 4 -17.25 -18.35 11.19
N VAL A 5 -16.06 -18.82 10.83
CA VAL A 5 -14.88 -18.69 11.68
C VAL A 5 -13.91 -17.68 11.06
N ILE A 6 -13.41 -16.79 11.90
CA ILE A 6 -12.45 -15.75 11.50
C ILE A 6 -11.07 -16.14 12.03
N LEU A 7 -10.09 -16.22 11.14
CA LEU A 7 -8.70 -16.47 11.48
C LEU A 7 -7.89 -15.16 11.43
N GLY A 8 -7.40 -14.78 12.63
CA GLY A 8 -6.74 -13.51 12.89
C GLY A 8 -7.71 -12.42 13.36
N ALA A 9 -7.44 -11.86 14.54
CA ALA A 9 -8.30 -10.89 15.23
C ALA A 9 -7.74 -9.45 15.20
N GLY A 10 -7.06 -9.09 14.12
CA GLY A 10 -6.66 -7.71 13.84
C GLY A 10 -7.85 -6.87 13.33
N GLU A 11 -7.56 -5.72 12.74
CA GLU A 11 -8.57 -4.75 12.23
C GLU A 11 -9.60 -5.43 11.30
N SER A 12 -9.12 -6.16 10.29
CA SER A 12 -10.00 -6.85 9.32
C SER A 12 -10.82 -7.95 9.96
N GLY A 13 -10.19 -8.80 10.80
CA GLY A 13 -10.88 -9.94 11.40
C GLY A 13 -11.94 -9.53 12.42
N ALA A 14 -11.62 -8.58 13.30
CA ALA A 14 -12.57 -8.05 14.26
C ALA A 14 -13.77 -7.38 13.57
N GLY A 15 -13.53 -6.62 12.51
CA GLY A 15 -14.58 -6.00 11.70
C GLY A 15 -15.45 -7.02 10.98
N ALA A 16 -14.86 -8.05 10.38
CA ALA A 16 -15.59 -9.14 9.75
C ALA A 16 -16.49 -9.87 10.75
N ALA A 17 -15.98 -10.10 11.97
CA ALA A 17 -16.74 -10.76 13.03
C ALA A 17 -17.98 -9.96 13.43
N VAL A 18 -17.87 -8.63 13.56
CA VAL A 18 -19.00 -7.75 13.87
C VAL A 18 -20.04 -7.80 12.76
N LEU A 19 -19.62 -7.70 11.50
CA LEU A 19 -20.54 -7.80 10.36
C LEU A 19 -21.26 -9.14 10.31
N ALA A 20 -20.51 -10.24 10.44
CA ALA A 20 -21.08 -11.59 10.44
C ALA A 20 -22.10 -11.77 11.58
N LYS A 21 -21.78 -11.29 12.77
CA LYS A 21 -22.71 -11.34 13.92
C LYS A 21 -23.99 -10.54 13.65
N LYS A 22 -23.87 -9.32 13.10
CA LYS A 22 -25.05 -8.50 12.72
C LYS A 22 -25.89 -9.13 11.61
N LYS A 23 -25.29 -9.96 10.75
CA LYS A 23 -26.01 -10.71 9.70
C LYS A 23 -26.59 -12.03 10.19
N GLY A 24 -26.45 -12.35 11.48
CA GLY A 24 -27.09 -13.50 12.12
C GLY A 24 -26.33 -14.82 11.97
N PHE A 25 -25.02 -14.78 11.69
CA PHE A 25 -24.19 -15.98 11.68
C PHE A 25 -23.79 -16.43 13.10
N ASP A 26 -23.49 -17.72 13.24
CA ASP A 26 -22.71 -18.21 14.38
C ASP A 26 -21.24 -17.87 14.13
N VAL A 27 -20.64 -17.06 15.03
CA VAL A 27 -19.32 -16.45 14.79
C VAL A 27 -18.34 -16.85 15.86
N PHE A 28 -17.18 -17.33 15.43
CA PHE A 28 -16.04 -17.60 16.29
C PHE A 28 -14.76 -16.97 15.72
N VAL A 29 -13.94 -16.35 16.57
CA VAL A 29 -12.67 -15.72 16.19
C VAL A 29 -11.52 -16.46 16.85
N SER A 30 -10.49 -16.82 16.06
CA SER A 30 -9.29 -17.49 16.58
C SER A 30 -8.02 -16.81 16.09
N ASP A 31 -7.10 -16.50 17.00
CA ASP A 31 -5.79 -15.89 16.70
C ASP A 31 -4.65 -16.65 17.40
N MET A 32 -3.62 -16.98 16.65
CA MET A 32 -2.40 -17.61 17.20
C MET A 32 -1.59 -16.65 18.08
N SER A 33 -1.79 -15.36 17.93
CA SER A 33 -1.13 -14.31 18.72
C SER A 33 -2.08 -13.78 19.80
N LEU A 34 -1.54 -12.97 20.71
CA LEU A 34 -2.38 -12.21 21.65
C LEU A 34 -3.15 -11.12 20.91
N ILE A 35 -4.44 -11.07 21.14
CA ILE A 35 -5.34 -10.08 20.55
C ILE A 35 -5.16 -8.74 21.30
N LYS A 36 -5.05 -7.63 20.57
CA LYS A 36 -4.98 -6.29 21.19
C LYS A 36 -6.29 -5.97 21.93
N ASP A 37 -6.19 -5.34 23.10
CA ASP A 37 -7.34 -5.03 23.96
C ASP A 37 -8.49 -4.31 23.25
N LYS A 38 -8.18 -3.39 22.33
CA LYS A 38 -9.20 -2.69 21.54
C LYS A 38 -10.09 -3.66 20.74
N TYR A 39 -9.52 -4.74 20.19
CA TYR A 39 -10.27 -5.73 19.44
C TYR A 39 -11.01 -6.73 20.35
N LYS A 40 -10.40 -7.12 21.48
CA LYS A 40 -11.09 -7.90 22.52
C LYS A 40 -12.36 -7.17 23.01
N ASN A 41 -12.22 -5.89 23.29
CA ASN A 41 -13.34 -5.04 23.70
C ASN A 41 -14.44 -4.98 22.63
N LEU A 42 -14.06 -4.84 21.35
CA LEU A 42 -15.00 -4.83 20.24
C LEU A 42 -15.75 -6.16 20.13
N LEU A 43 -15.04 -7.29 20.17
CA LEU A 43 -15.63 -8.64 20.12
C LEU A 43 -16.57 -8.89 21.31
N ASN A 44 -16.14 -8.54 22.53
CA ASN A 44 -16.94 -8.70 23.74
C ASN A 44 -18.21 -7.85 23.72
N THR A 45 -18.13 -6.60 23.24
CA THR A 45 -19.28 -5.70 23.10
C THR A 45 -20.37 -6.29 22.20
N HIS A 46 -19.97 -7.04 21.16
CA HIS A 46 -20.90 -7.70 20.25
C HIS A 46 -21.24 -9.15 20.63
N GLY A 47 -20.78 -9.64 21.80
CA GLY A 47 -21.05 -11.00 22.27
C GLY A 47 -20.49 -12.07 21.33
N ILE A 48 -19.31 -11.85 20.79
CA ILE A 48 -18.61 -12.75 19.86
C ILE A 48 -17.59 -13.57 20.66
N ALA A 49 -17.68 -14.89 20.54
CA ALA A 49 -16.72 -15.80 21.16
C ALA A 49 -15.37 -15.76 20.44
N TRP A 50 -14.29 -15.80 21.19
CA TRP A 50 -12.93 -15.76 20.64
C TRP A 50 -11.93 -16.57 21.48
N GLU A 51 -10.78 -16.89 20.87
CA GLU A 51 -9.61 -17.47 21.53
C GLU A 51 -8.32 -16.80 21.00
N GLU A 52 -7.25 -16.87 21.79
CA GLU A 52 -5.94 -16.30 21.44
C GLU A 52 -4.78 -17.19 21.89
N GLY A 53 -3.61 -17.07 21.24
CA GLY A 53 -2.40 -17.82 21.56
C GLY A 53 -2.39 -19.26 21.08
N HIS A 54 -3.47 -19.75 20.51
CA HIS A 54 -3.63 -21.09 19.96
C HIS A 54 -4.83 -21.19 19.01
N HIS A 55 -4.94 -22.32 18.33
CA HIS A 55 -6.11 -22.68 17.54
C HIS A 55 -6.73 -23.97 18.07
N THR A 56 -8.01 -23.93 18.49
CA THR A 56 -8.80 -25.12 18.81
C THR A 56 -9.39 -25.70 17.52
N GLU A 57 -8.78 -26.78 17.01
CA GLU A 57 -9.12 -27.34 15.69
C GLU A 57 -10.59 -27.67 15.53
N GLU A 58 -11.20 -28.30 16.55
CA GLU A 58 -12.60 -28.71 16.52
C GLU A 58 -13.56 -27.53 16.37
N LYS A 59 -13.17 -26.33 16.84
CA LYS A 59 -13.97 -25.12 16.71
C LYS A 59 -13.81 -24.43 15.34
N ILE A 60 -12.73 -24.74 14.64
CA ILE A 60 -12.39 -24.13 13.36
C ILE A 60 -12.82 -25.00 12.19
N LEU A 61 -12.58 -26.31 12.28
CA LEU A 61 -12.82 -27.24 11.17
C LEU A 61 -14.31 -27.53 10.91
N ASP A 62 -15.21 -27.14 11.81
CA ASP A 62 -16.67 -27.25 11.64
C ASP A 62 -17.29 -25.99 11.01
N ALA A 63 -16.47 -25.05 10.53
CA ALA A 63 -16.93 -23.83 9.86
C ALA A 63 -17.50 -24.13 8.46
N ASP A 64 -18.61 -23.48 8.13
CA ASP A 64 -19.15 -23.47 6.75
C ASP A 64 -18.30 -22.58 5.84
N GLU A 65 -17.76 -21.47 6.37
CA GLU A 65 -16.89 -20.55 5.66
C GLU A 65 -15.86 -19.92 6.61
N ILE A 66 -14.68 -19.67 6.09
CA ILE A 66 -13.57 -19.03 6.82
C ILE A 66 -13.30 -17.63 6.27
N ILE A 67 -13.20 -16.64 7.15
CA ILE A 67 -12.66 -15.33 6.80
C ILE A 67 -11.23 -15.25 7.34
N LYS A 68 -10.26 -15.11 6.43
CA LYS A 68 -8.84 -15.16 6.74
C LYS A 68 -8.19 -13.78 6.69
N SER A 69 -7.47 -13.39 7.74
CA SER A 69 -6.58 -12.22 7.70
C SER A 69 -5.51 -12.35 6.61
N PRO A 70 -5.21 -11.29 5.85
CA PRO A 70 -4.25 -11.35 4.73
C PRO A 70 -2.82 -11.68 5.20
N GLY A 71 -2.47 -11.40 6.45
CA GLY A 71 -1.18 -11.74 7.04
C GLY A 71 -0.92 -13.24 7.20
N ILE A 72 -1.97 -14.07 7.28
CA ILE A 72 -1.84 -15.52 7.45
C ILE A 72 -1.48 -16.16 6.12
N PRO A 73 -0.32 -16.86 6.01
CA PRO A 73 0.13 -17.49 4.77
C PRO A 73 -0.73 -18.72 4.42
N LYS A 74 -0.77 -19.05 3.12
CA LYS A 74 -1.46 -20.26 2.63
C LYS A 74 -0.83 -21.55 3.18
N GLU A 75 0.45 -21.50 3.54
CA GLU A 75 1.23 -22.62 4.11
C GLU A 75 0.96 -22.86 5.59
N ALA A 76 0.24 -21.97 6.28
CA ALA A 76 -0.09 -22.16 7.69
C ALA A 76 -0.83 -23.49 7.90
N PRO A 77 -0.46 -24.29 8.91
CA PRO A 77 -1.01 -25.65 9.10
C PRO A 77 -2.53 -25.71 9.13
N MET A 78 -3.17 -24.72 9.79
CA MET A 78 -4.63 -24.64 9.86
C MET A 78 -5.24 -24.35 8.49
N ILE A 79 -4.63 -23.46 7.71
CA ILE A 79 -5.10 -23.12 6.34
C ILE A 79 -4.99 -24.35 5.44
N GLN A 80 -3.89 -25.11 5.54
CA GLN A 80 -3.71 -26.33 4.75
C GLN A 80 -4.78 -27.41 5.10
N LYS A 81 -5.14 -27.56 6.38
CA LYS A 81 -6.21 -28.46 6.80
C LYS A 81 -7.56 -28.05 6.22
N LEU A 82 -7.90 -26.77 6.30
CA LEU A 82 -9.15 -26.23 5.78
C LEU A 82 -9.23 -26.38 4.24
N MET A 83 -8.13 -26.12 3.54
CA MET A 83 -8.05 -26.33 2.08
C MET A 83 -8.21 -27.82 1.71
N ALA A 84 -7.57 -28.72 2.45
CA ALA A 84 -7.71 -30.17 2.24
C ALA A 84 -9.14 -30.66 2.48
N GLN A 85 -9.88 -30.01 3.37
CA GLN A 85 -11.30 -30.29 3.66
C GLN A 85 -12.24 -29.68 2.62
N GLY A 86 -11.74 -28.75 1.77
CA GLY A 86 -12.55 -28.02 0.78
C GLY A 86 -13.36 -26.87 1.38
N THR A 87 -13.02 -26.42 2.58
CA THR A 87 -13.70 -25.27 3.21
C THR A 87 -13.40 -23.98 2.45
N HIS A 88 -14.43 -23.18 2.18
CA HIS A 88 -14.29 -21.93 1.46
C HIS A 88 -13.61 -20.88 2.32
N ILE A 89 -12.48 -20.33 1.82
CA ILE A 89 -11.67 -19.34 2.53
C ILE A 89 -11.71 -18.04 1.77
N ILE A 90 -12.20 -16.96 2.39
CA ILE A 90 -12.37 -15.65 1.78
C ILE A 90 -11.62 -14.54 2.53
N SER A 91 -11.44 -13.40 1.89
CA SER A 91 -10.97 -12.18 2.54
C SER A 91 -12.13 -11.44 3.24
N GLU A 92 -11.78 -10.56 4.17
CA GLU A 92 -12.75 -9.64 4.78
C GLU A 92 -13.42 -8.73 3.74
N ILE A 93 -12.68 -8.31 2.71
CA ILE A 93 -13.18 -7.49 1.61
C ILE A 93 -14.23 -8.23 0.79
N GLU A 94 -13.98 -9.50 0.45
CA GLU A 94 -14.95 -10.38 -0.21
C GLU A 94 -16.23 -10.49 0.61
N PHE A 95 -16.08 -10.77 1.91
CA PHE A 95 -17.23 -10.91 2.81
C PHE A 95 -18.04 -9.61 2.90
N ALA A 96 -17.38 -8.48 3.12
CA ALA A 96 -18.05 -7.18 3.23
C ALA A 96 -18.78 -6.78 1.94
N GLY A 97 -18.18 -7.06 0.79
CA GLY A 97 -18.76 -6.74 -0.52
C GLY A 97 -20.14 -7.36 -0.76
N ARG A 98 -20.45 -8.51 -0.12
CA ARG A 98 -21.74 -9.18 -0.22
C ARG A 98 -22.87 -8.41 0.46
N TYR A 99 -22.56 -7.47 1.34
CA TYR A 99 -23.54 -6.79 2.21
C TYR A 99 -23.64 -5.29 2.00
N THR A 100 -23.08 -4.81 0.90
CA THR A 100 -23.18 -3.40 0.50
C THR A 100 -23.43 -3.25 -1.00
N HIS A 101 -24.09 -2.18 -1.38
CA HIS A 101 -24.29 -1.76 -2.77
C HIS A 101 -23.47 -0.51 -3.13
N SER A 102 -22.55 -0.13 -2.24
CA SER A 102 -21.70 1.04 -2.41
C SER A 102 -20.81 0.92 -3.64
N LYS A 103 -20.41 2.04 -4.20
CA LYS A 103 -19.44 2.08 -5.30
C LYS A 103 -18.02 1.87 -4.78
N MET A 104 -17.32 0.89 -5.36
CA MET A 104 -15.99 0.45 -4.95
C MET A 104 -14.92 1.01 -5.88
N VAL A 105 -14.07 1.90 -5.37
CA VAL A 105 -12.85 2.39 -6.05
C VAL A 105 -11.67 1.64 -5.44
N CYS A 106 -11.11 0.70 -6.18
CA CYS A 106 -10.12 -0.26 -5.67
C CYS A 106 -8.75 -0.03 -6.29
N ILE A 107 -7.72 0.03 -5.46
CA ILE A 107 -6.36 0.34 -5.87
C ILE A 107 -5.42 -0.81 -5.50
N THR A 108 -4.68 -1.33 -6.48
CA THR A 108 -3.57 -2.27 -6.26
C THR A 108 -2.33 -1.88 -7.06
N GLY A 109 -1.25 -2.57 -6.82
CA GLY A 109 0.07 -2.38 -7.43
C GLY A 109 1.17 -2.80 -6.48
N SER A 110 2.41 -2.85 -6.92
CA SER A 110 3.55 -3.07 -6.03
C SER A 110 3.82 -1.81 -5.21
N ASN A 111 3.93 -0.67 -5.85
CA ASN A 111 4.21 0.64 -5.26
C ASN A 111 3.11 1.67 -5.57
N GLY A 112 3.03 2.73 -4.76
CA GLY A 112 2.12 3.85 -4.98
C GLY A 112 0.71 3.69 -4.41
N LYS A 113 0.28 2.49 -4.03
CA LYS A 113 -1.08 2.19 -3.53
C LYS A 113 -1.58 3.21 -2.50
N THR A 114 -0.88 3.34 -1.38
CA THR A 114 -1.31 4.20 -0.27
C THR A 114 -1.42 5.66 -0.68
N THR A 115 -0.46 6.16 -1.45
CA THR A 115 -0.49 7.54 -1.95
C THR A 115 -1.70 7.78 -2.84
N THR A 116 -1.93 6.90 -3.81
CA THR A 116 -3.07 7.00 -4.75
C THR A 116 -4.39 6.86 -4.01
N THR A 117 -4.53 5.89 -3.12
CA THR A 117 -5.74 5.67 -2.32
C THR A 117 -6.06 6.88 -1.44
N SER A 118 -5.05 7.42 -0.73
CA SER A 118 -5.23 8.60 0.13
C SER A 118 -5.55 9.85 -0.68
N LEU A 119 -4.94 10.02 -1.85
CA LEU A 119 -5.22 11.14 -2.75
C LEU A 119 -6.65 11.07 -3.32
N ILE A 120 -7.10 9.90 -3.77
CA ILE A 120 -8.49 9.70 -4.22
C ILE A 120 -9.47 9.99 -3.08
N TYR A 121 -9.22 9.44 -1.89
CA TYR A 121 -10.05 9.70 -0.72
C TYR A 121 -10.12 11.20 -0.40
N HIS A 122 -8.98 11.91 -0.44
CA HIS A 122 -8.91 13.36 -0.25
C HIS A 122 -9.76 14.12 -1.30
N ILE A 123 -9.69 13.75 -2.58
CA ILE A 123 -10.48 14.38 -3.65
C ILE A 123 -11.97 14.14 -3.42
N PHE A 124 -12.40 12.90 -3.11
CA PHE A 124 -13.81 12.57 -2.85
C PHE A 124 -14.35 13.33 -1.64
N LYS A 125 -13.61 13.38 -0.53
CA LYS A 125 -13.97 14.18 0.66
C LYS A 125 -14.08 15.68 0.34
N SER A 126 -13.12 16.22 -0.41
CA SER A 126 -13.15 17.63 -0.84
C SER A 126 -14.33 17.94 -1.75
N ALA A 127 -14.83 16.94 -2.48
CA ALA A 127 -16.03 17.05 -3.32
C ALA A 127 -17.33 16.89 -2.53
N GLY A 128 -17.28 16.58 -1.24
CA GLY A 128 -18.45 16.38 -0.39
C GLY A 128 -19.12 15.02 -0.55
N TYR A 129 -18.42 14.04 -1.13
CA TYR A 129 -18.95 12.66 -1.26
C TYR A 129 -18.99 11.97 0.11
N ASP A 130 -20.04 11.16 0.32
CA ASP A 130 -20.07 10.22 1.42
C ASP A 130 -19.17 9.03 1.08
N VAL A 131 -17.94 9.03 1.61
CA VAL A 131 -16.88 8.10 1.24
C VAL A 131 -16.13 7.56 2.45
N GLY A 132 -15.99 6.23 2.50
CA GLY A 132 -15.16 5.49 3.44
C GLY A 132 -13.78 5.15 2.87
N LEU A 133 -12.77 5.09 3.74
CA LEU A 133 -11.42 4.63 3.42
C LEU A 133 -11.21 3.25 4.05
N ALA A 134 -10.86 2.25 3.25
CA ALA A 134 -10.79 0.86 3.71
C ALA A 134 -9.68 0.04 3.07
N GLY A 135 -9.54 -1.20 3.52
CA GLY A 135 -8.61 -2.19 2.99
C GLY A 135 -7.32 -2.30 3.77
N ASN A 136 -6.18 -2.24 3.08
CA ASN A 136 -4.85 -2.35 3.70
C ASN A 136 -4.46 -1.08 4.48
N ILE A 137 -5.23 0.00 4.31
CA ILE A 137 -5.21 1.24 5.08
C ILE A 137 -6.63 1.65 5.46
N GLY A 138 -6.77 2.57 6.39
CA GLY A 138 -8.08 3.01 6.88
C GLY A 138 -8.67 2.03 7.90
N LYS A 139 -10.00 1.95 7.92
CA LYS A 139 -10.75 1.04 8.80
C LYS A 139 -11.17 -0.23 8.04
N SER A 140 -11.48 -1.30 8.77
CA SER A 140 -12.09 -2.49 8.17
C SER A 140 -13.31 -2.11 7.34
N LEU A 141 -13.39 -2.61 6.08
CA LEU A 141 -14.57 -2.43 5.23
C LEU A 141 -15.80 -3.07 5.88
N ALA A 142 -15.64 -4.27 6.43
CA ALA A 142 -16.73 -5.00 7.08
C ALA A 142 -17.27 -4.24 8.29
N LEU A 143 -16.40 -3.63 9.09
CA LEU A 143 -16.85 -2.82 10.24
C LEU A 143 -17.63 -1.58 9.78
N GLN A 144 -17.13 -0.87 8.75
CA GLN A 144 -17.83 0.28 8.21
C GLN A 144 -19.19 -0.12 7.61
N VAL A 145 -19.26 -1.19 6.83
CA VAL A 145 -20.53 -1.73 6.29
C VAL A 145 -21.52 -2.10 7.40
N ALA A 146 -20.99 -2.57 8.55
CA ALA A 146 -21.83 -2.95 9.69
C ALA A 146 -22.34 -1.76 10.50
N GLU A 147 -21.57 -0.69 10.67
CA GLU A 147 -21.82 0.36 11.67
C GLU A 147 -21.94 1.76 11.09
N ASP A 148 -21.24 2.07 10.01
CA ASP A 148 -21.16 3.41 9.41
C ASP A 148 -21.02 3.27 7.88
N PRO A 149 -22.04 2.78 7.19
CA PRO A 149 -21.99 2.54 5.75
C PRO A 149 -21.95 3.84 4.94
N HIS A 150 -21.14 3.83 3.87
CA HIS A 150 -20.94 4.97 2.96
C HIS A 150 -21.45 4.66 1.54
N GLU A 151 -21.71 5.70 0.74
CA GLU A 151 -22.08 5.55 -0.68
C GLU A 151 -20.91 5.08 -1.54
N TYR A 152 -19.70 5.49 -1.18
CA TYR A 152 -18.45 5.13 -1.86
C TYR A 152 -17.45 4.55 -0.88
N TYR A 153 -16.62 3.62 -1.36
CA TYR A 153 -15.43 3.19 -0.65
C TYR A 153 -14.20 3.30 -1.54
N VAL A 154 -13.14 3.92 -1.04
CA VAL A 154 -11.81 3.91 -1.64
C VAL A 154 -10.99 2.87 -0.89
N ILE A 155 -10.56 1.82 -1.61
CA ILE A 155 -10.05 0.59 -0.99
C ILE A 155 -8.64 0.29 -1.50
N GLU A 156 -7.67 0.29 -0.60
CA GLU A 156 -6.35 -0.24 -0.90
C GLU A 156 -6.34 -1.76 -0.83
N LEU A 157 -5.97 -2.45 -1.92
CA LEU A 157 -5.92 -3.90 -1.99
C LEU A 157 -4.49 -4.41 -2.12
N SER A 158 -4.07 -5.24 -1.17
CA SER A 158 -2.87 -6.07 -1.28
C SER A 158 -3.13 -7.27 -2.18
N SER A 159 -2.07 -7.88 -2.74
CA SER A 159 -2.18 -9.15 -3.47
C SER A 159 -2.77 -10.26 -2.59
N PHE A 160 -2.43 -10.30 -1.30
CA PHE A 160 -2.94 -11.28 -0.35
C PHE A 160 -4.46 -11.19 -0.08
N GLN A 161 -5.04 -9.98 -0.17
CA GLN A 161 -6.49 -9.82 -0.10
C GLN A 161 -7.14 -10.29 -1.40
N LEU A 162 -6.56 -9.93 -2.55
CA LEU A 162 -7.04 -10.33 -3.87
C LEU A 162 -7.03 -11.85 -4.06
N ASP A 163 -6.06 -12.58 -3.49
CA ASP A 163 -6.00 -14.05 -3.55
C ASP A 163 -7.26 -14.74 -3.01
N ASN A 164 -7.93 -14.13 -2.04
CA ASN A 164 -9.14 -14.66 -1.41
C ASN A 164 -10.38 -13.80 -1.71
N MET A 165 -10.45 -13.23 -2.92
CA MET A 165 -11.60 -12.53 -3.47
C MET A 165 -12.09 -13.29 -4.71
N TYR A 166 -13.41 -13.57 -4.78
CA TYR A 166 -14.01 -14.42 -5.81
C TYR A 166 -15.13 -13.72 -6.57
N ASP A 167 -16.12 -13.16 -5.84
CA ASP A 167 -17.31 -12.51 -6.41
C ASP A 167 -17.26 -10.98 -6.29
N PHE A 168 -16.34 -10.45 -5.49
CA PHE A 168 -16.20 -9.00 -5.28
C PHE A 168 -15.94 -8.27 -6.61
N ARG A 169 -16.69 -7.17 -6.82
CA ARG A 169 -16.61 -6.34 -8.02
C ARG A 169 -16.09 -4.94 -7.69
N ALA A 170 -15.03 -4.51 -8.34
CA ALA A 170 -14.54 -3.14 -8.31
C ALA A 170 -15.21 -2.31 -9.42
N ASN A 171 -15.95 -1.25 -9.06
CA ASN A 171 -16.55 -0.36 -10.05
C ASN A 171 -15.50 0.47 -10.79
N ILE A 172 -14.46 0.91 -10.07
CA ILE A 172 -13.26 1.51 -10.63
C ILE A 172 -12.08 0.73 -10.08
N ALA A 173 -11.42 -0.06 -10.93
CA ALA A 173 -10.20 -0.79 -10.59
C ALA A 173 -8.97 0.01 -11.06
N ILE A 174 -7.95 0.08 -10.23
CA ILE A 174 -6.69 0.78 -10.52
C ILE A 174 -5.53 -0.15 -10.30
N LEU A 175 -4.72 -0.38 -11.35
CA LEU A 175 -3.48 -1.13 -11.29
C LEU A 175 -2.31 -0.21 -11.63
N LEU A 176 -1.51 0.13 -10.59
CA LEU A 176 -0.47 1.15 -10.71
C LEU A 176 0.81 0.63 -11.36
N ASN A 177 1.30 -0.52 -10.92
CA ASN A 177 2.53 -1.15 -11.41
C ASN A 177 2.66 -2.57 -10.86
N ILE A 178 3.50 -3.39 -11.51
CA ILE A 178 3.84 -4.73 -11.02
C ILE A 178 5.36 -4.89 -11.07
N THR A 179 6.01 -4.87 -9.90
CA THR A 179 7.44 -5.13 -9.73
C THR A 179 7.65 -6.23 -8.68
N PRO A 180 8.75 -6.99 -8.71
CA PRO A 180 8.97 -8.10 -7.78
C PRO A 180 8.90 -7.66 -6.31
N ASP A 181 7.96 -8.26 -5.57
CA ASP A 181 7.81 -8.07 -4.12
C ASP A 181 7.11 -9.31 -3.54
N HIS A 182 7.34 -9.62 -2.28
CA HIS A 182 6.68 -10.71 -1.55
C HIS A 182 6.76 -12.10 -2.26
N LEU A 183 7.81 -12.38 -3.02
CA LEU A 183 7.93 -13.62 -3.81
C LEU A 183 7.94 -14.87 -2.94
N ASP A 184 8.39 -14.76 -1.69
CA ASP A 184 8.32 -15.80 -0.65
C ASP A 184 6.89 -16.32 -0.41
N ARG A 185 5.88 -15.50 -0.67
CA ARG A 185 4.44 -15.84 -0.55
C ARG A 185 3.84 -16.40 -1.85
N TYR A 186 4.58 -16.38 -2.96
CA TYR A 186 4.15 -16.75 -4.32
C TYR A 186 5.04 -17.84 -4.94
N ASP A 187 5.55 -18.78 -4.12
CA ASP A 187 6.39 -19.88 -4.53
C ASP A 187 7.66 -19.42 -5.28
N PHE A 188 8.14 -18.20 -4.97
CA PHE A 188 9.24 -17.50 -5.68
C PHE A 188 9.00 -17.34 -7.20
N LYS A 189 7.73 -17.36 -7.64
CA LYS A 189 7.31 -17.15 -9.03
C LYS A 189 6.66 -15.78 -9.17
N PHE A 190 7.31 -14.92 -9.93
CA PHE A 190 6.83 -13.55 -10.16
C PHE A 190 5.47 -13.52 -10.88
N GLU A 191 5.23 -14.48 -11.78
CA GLU A 191 3.96 -14.63 -12.49
C GLU A 191 2.77 -14.83 -11.53
N ASN A 192 2.93 -15.65 -10.48
CA ASN A 192 1.88 -15.85 -9.49
C ASN A 192 1.50 -14.54 -8.77
N TYR A 193 2.49 -13.69 -8.48
CA TYR A 193 2.26 -12.38 -7.88
C TYR A 193 1.57 -11.41 -8.84
N ALA A 194 1.94 -11.43 -10.12
CA ALA A 194 1.30 -10.63 -11.16
C ALA A 194 -0.17 -11.06 -11.36
N ASP A 195 -0.42 -12.38 -11.51
CA ASP A 195 -1.76 -12.94 -11.62
C ASP A 195 -2.65 -12.58 -10.42
N ALA A 196 -2.11 -12.62 -9.20
CA ALA A 196 -2.83 -12.19 -7.99
C ALA A 196 -3.31 -10.74 -8.08
N LYS A 197 -2.50 -9.82 -8.62
CA LYS A 197 -2.90 -8.42 -8.80
C LYS A 197 -3.94 -8.23 -9.90
N MET A 198 -3.85 -9.00 -10.97
CA MET A 198 -4.83 -8.96 -12.06
C MET A 198 -6.24 -9.37 -11.61
N ARG A 199 -6.38 -10.10 -10.50
CA ARG A 199 -7.68 -10.43 -9.92
C ARG A 199 -8.56 -9.22 -9.57
N ILE A 200 -7.99 -8.02 -9.50
CA ILE A 200 -8.77 -6.79 -9.25
C ILE A 200 -9.83 -6.53 -10.33
N ILE A 201 -9.66 -7.08 -11.54
CA ILE A 201 -10.60 -6.90 -12.67
C ILE A 201 -11.53 -8.10 -12.89
N GLN A 202 -11.37 -9.21 -12.14
CA GLN A 202 -11.99 -10.51 -12.44
C GLN A 202 -13.51 -10.46 -12.62
N ASN A 203 -14.22 -9.59 -11.91
CA ASN A 203 -15.69 -9.50 -11.93
C ASN A 203 -16.20 -8.18 -12.52
N GLN A 204 -15.33 -7.40 -13.13
CA GLN A 204 -15.74 -6.18 -13.81
C GLN A 204 -16.64 -6.47 -15.02
N THR A 205 -17.51 -5.52 -15.31
CA THR A 205 -18.44 -5.53 -16.44
C THR A 205 -18.20 -4.30 -17.32
N ARG A 206 -18.99 -4.15 -18.38
CA ARG A 206 -18.93 -2.98 -19.28
C ARG A 206 -19.34 -1.66 -18.62
N GLU A 207 -19.95 -1.71 -17.44
CA GLU A 207 -20.31 -0.53 -16.65
C GLU A 207 -19.17 -0.01 -15.79
N ASP A 208 -18.09 -0.78 -15.66
CA ASP A 208 -16.95 -0.49 -14.79
C ASP A 208 -15.80 0.13 -15.58
N SER A 209 -14.82 0.65 -14.86
CA SER A 209 -13.61 1.25 -15.46
C SER A 209 -12.36 0.58 -14.90
N PHE A 210 -11.40 0.33 -15.79
CA PHE A 210 -10.10 -0.21 -15.43
C PHE A 210 -8.99 0.77 -15.79
N ILE A 211 -8.41 1.40 -14.78
CA ILE A 211 -7.31 2.36 -14.88
C ILE A 211 -6.00 1.61 -14.70
N TYR A 212 -5.07 1.72 -15.61
CA TYR A 212 -3.77 1.06 -15.51
C TYR A 212 -2.64 1.86 -16.15
N TRP A 213 -1.42 1.65 -15.62
CA TRP A 213 -0.23 2.30 -16.16
C TRP A 213 0.24 1.59 -17.42
N ASN A 214 0.12 2.27 -18.55
CA ASN A 214 0.40 1.71 -19.87
C ASN A 214 1.91 1.57 -20.18
N ASP A 215 2.79 2.24 -19.42
CA ASP A 215 4.24 2.12 -19.65
C ASP A 215 4.85 0.92 -18.93
N ASP A 216 4.11 0.27 -18.01
CA ASP A 216 4.58 -0.92 -17.29
C ASP A 216 4.62 -2.15 -18.21
N PRO A 217 5.82 -2.75 -18.47
CA PRO A 217 5.93 -3.88 -19.39
C PRO A 217 5.29 -5.16 -18.85
N VAL A 218 5.18 -5.30 -17.53
CA VAL A 218 4.53 -6.47 -16.91
C VAL A 218 3.02 -6.35 -17.08
N ILE A 219 2.44 -5.19 -16.83
CA ILE A 219 1.02 -4.95 -17.05
C ILE A 219 0.68 -5.20 -18.53
N LYS A 220 1.47 -4.68 -19.49
CA LYS A 220 1.26 -4.94 -20.92
C LYS A 220 1.19 -6.44 -21.24
N LYS A 221 2.12 -7.21 -20.69
CA LYS A 221 2.16 -8.68 -20.87
C LYS A 221 0.96 -9.37 -20.24
N GLU A 222 0.56 -8.93 -19.03
CA GLU A 222 -0.59 -9.54 -18.35
C GLU A 222 -1.91 -9.24 -19.07
N LEU A 223 -2.08 -8.04 -19.65
CA LEU A 223 -3.27 -7.69 -20.44
C LEU A 223 -3.51 -8.63 -21.64
N GLU A 224 -2.48 -9.29 -22.15
CA GLU A 224 -2.63 -10.29 -23.23
C GLU A 224 -3.28 -11.60 -22.75
N LYS A 225 -3.23 -11.88 -21.44
CA LYS A 225 -3.76 -13.11 -20.83
C LYS A 225 -5.21 -12.98 -20.37
N PHE A 226 -5.68 -11.76 -20.10
CA PHE A 226 -6.98 -11.50 -19.48
C PHE A 226 -7.93 -10.77 -20.41
N GLU A 227 -9.20 -11.17 -20.43
CA GLU A 227 -10.27 -10.44 -21.12
C GLU A 227 -10.68 -9.21 -20.28
N ILE A 228 -10.46 -8.03 -20.83
CA ILE A 228 -10.86 -6.77 -20.18
C ILE A 228 -12.30 -6.45 -20.59
N LYS A 229 -13.24 -6.67 -19.67
CA LYS A 229 -14.67 -6.36 -19.90
C LYS A 229 -15.01 -4.92 -19.63
N ALA A 230 -14.30 -4.27 -18.66
CA ALA A 230 -14.48 -2.89 -18.28
C ALA A 230 -14.02 -1.92 -19.37
N TYR A 231 -14.43 -0.66 -19.26
CA TYR A 231 -13.84 0.39 -20.07
C TYR A 231 -12.38 0.61 -19.69
N ALA A 232 -11.47 0.36 -20.64
CA ALA A 232 -10.04 0.50 -20.44
C ALA A 232 -9.61 1.97 -20.39
N CYS A 233 -8.93 2.36 -19.31
CA CYS A 233 -8.49 3.72 -19.02
C CYS A 233 -6.97 3.77 -18.83
N PRO A 234 -6.15 3.56 -19.87
CA PRO A 234 -4.70 3.60 -19.75
C PRO A 234 -4.18 5.02 -19.49
N PHE A 235 -3.19 5.13 -18.60
CA PHE A 235 -2.41 6.34 -18.43
C PHE A 235 -0.92 6.08 -18.68
N SER A 236 -0.19 7.11 -19.11
CA SER A 236 1.23 7.05 -19.45
C SER A 236 1.96 8.32 -18.97
N GLU A 237 3.29 8.25 -18.85
CA GLU A 237 4.10 9.45 -18.59
C GLU A 237 3.98 10.45 -19.74
N LEU A 238 4.12 9.97 -20.97
CA LEU A 238 4.00 10.76 -22.18
C LEU A 238 2.75 10.32 -22.97
N LYS A 239 2.32 11.18 -23.89
CA LYS A 239 1.20 10.84 -24.76
C LYS A 239 1.54 9.64 -25.65
N GLU A 240 0.97 8.48 -25.31
CA GLU A 240 0.98 7.29 -26.15
C GLU A 240 -0.38 7.08 -26.83
N LYS A 241 -0.39 6.33 -27.93
CA LYS A 241 -1.64 5.98 -28.63
C LYS A 241 -2.58 5.22 -27.66
N GLY A 242 -3.75 5.77 -27.44
CA GLY A 242 -4.79 5.21 -26.57
C GLY A 242 -4.73 5.65 -25.12
N SER A 243 -3.67 6.31 -24.65
CA SER A 243 -3.62 6.87 -23.30
C SER A 243 -4.62 8.01 -23.13
N ILE A 244 -5.38 7.96 -22.04
CA ILE A 244 -6.40 8.96 -21.69
C ILE A 244 -6.00 9.85 -20.51
N GLY A 245 -4.86 9.57 -19.90
CA GLY A 245 -4.19 10.40 -18.90
C GLY A 245 -2.69 10.41 -19.17
N TYR A 246 -2.06 11.61 -19.30
CA TYR A 246 -0.65 11.73 -19.63
C TYR A 246 -0.10 13.13 -19.33
N ILE A 247 1.23 13.29 -19.43
CA ILE A 247 1.91 14.59 -19.41
C ILE A 247 2.31 14.95 -20.84
N GLU A 248 2.00 16.16 -21.27
CA GLU A 248 2.44 16.71 -22.56
C GLU A 248 2.95 18.15 -22.38
N ALA A 249 4.22 18.38 -22.70
CA ALA A 249 4.88 19.68 -22.57
C ALA A 249 4.70 20.35 -21.19
N GLY A 250 4.87 19.59 -20.10
CA GLY A 250 4.72 20.08 -18.72
C GLY A 250 3.27 20.27 -18.28
N THR A 251 2.31 19.87 -19.11
CA THR A 251 0.88 19.92 -18.79
C THR A 251 0.35 18.52 -18.46
N TYR A 252 -0.26 18.38 -17.30
CA TYR A 252 -1.03 17.22 -16.88
C TYR A 252 -2.37 17.22 -17.61
N LYS A 253 -2.71 16.15 -18.31
CA LYS A 253 -3.92 16.03 -19.12
C LYS A 253 -4.70 14.77 -18.82
N LEU A 254 -6.02 14.91 -18.74
CA LEU A 254 -7.00 13.84 -18.76
C LEU A 254 -7.96 14.06 -19.93
N GLU A 255 -8.21 13.02 -20.71
CA GLU A 255 -9.07 13.11 -21.90
C GLU A 255 -10.49 12.56 -21.66
N TYR A 256 -10.68 11.73 -20.62
CA TYR A 256 -11.92 10.99 -20.38
C TYR A 256 -12.31 10.99 -18.89
N PRO A 257 -13.62 10.99 -18.56
CA PRO A 257 -14.77 11.25 -19.43
C PRO A 257 -14.91 12.75 -19.78
N THR A 258 -14.40 13.62 -18.94
CA THR A 258 -14.43 15.08 -19.15
C THR A 258 -13.00 15.59 -19.32
N PRO A 259 -12.66 16.19 -20.47
CA PRO A 259 -11.32 16.73 -20.69
C PRO A 259 -10.93 17.76 -19.63
N PHE A 260 -9.72 17.59 -19.12
CA PHE A 260 -9.17 18.40 -18.02
C PHE A 260 -7.66 18.56 -18.19
N ASN A 261 -7.14 19.73 -17.90
CA ASN A 261 -5.71 19.99 -17.89
C ASN A 261 -5.30 20.92 -16.73
N MET A 262 -4.04 20.80 -16.29
CA MET A 262 -3.39 21.71 -15.34
C MET A 262 -1.87 21.66 -15.54
N GLU A 263 -1.17 22.69 -15.05
CA GLU A 263 0.29 22.67 -15.05
C GLU A 263 0.83 21.57 -14.14
N GLN A 264 1.78 20.77 -14.62
CA GLN A 264 2.39 19.70 -13.83
C GLN A 264 3.06 20.24 -12.56
N GLU A 265 3.64 21.42 -12.62
CA GLU A 265 4.30 22.09 -11.48
C GLU A 265 3.33 22.44 -10.35
N ALA A 266 2.04 22.55 -10.64
CA ALA A 266 0.99 22.81 -9.65
C ALA A 266 0.59 21.56 -8.85
N LEU A 267 1.08 20.36 -9.19
CA LEU A 267 0.87 19.16 -8.40
C LEU A 267 1.61 19.27 -7.06
N SER A 268 0.91 18.98 -5.96
CA SER A 268 1.51 18.93 -4.62
C SER A 268 2.53 17.79 -4.47
N LEU A 269 2.23 16.67 -5.10
CA LEU A 269 3.09 15.49 -5.11
C LEU A 269 4.12 15.62 -6.24
N THR A 270 5.40 15.69 -5.87
CA THR A 270 6.51 15.85 -6.81
C THR A 270 7.24 14.52 -7.07
N GLY A 271 7.96 14.45 -8.18
CA GLY A 271 8.70 13.28 -8.63
C GLY A 271 7.90 12.40 -9.58
N LYS A 272 8.63 11.70 -10.45
CA LYS A 272 8.06 10.89 -11.55
C LYS A 272 6.97 9.91 -11.09
N HIS A 273 7.27 9.18 -10.02
CA HIS A 273 6.34 8.18 -9.46
C HIS A 273 5.03 8.80 -8.97
N ASN A 274 5.11 9.99 -8.37
CA ASN A 274 3.95 10.70 -7.87
C ASN A 274 3.10 11.33 -8.98
N ILE A 275 3.68 11.60 -10.14
CA ILE A 275 2.93 11.99 -11.34
C ILE A 275 1.99 10.85 -11.75
N TYR A 276 2.47 9.61 -11.76
CA TYR A 276 1.64 8.43 -12.05
C TYR A 276 0.52 8.24 -11.04
N ASN A 277 0.83 8.39 -9.75
CA ASN A 277 -0.17 8.34 -8.68
C ASN A 277 -1.25 9.43 -8.89
N SER A 278 -0.82 10.64 -9.28
CA SER A 278 -1.74 11.77 -9.55
C SER A 278 -2.58 11.54 -10.81
N LEU A 279 -2.01 10.96 -11.88
CA LEU A 279 -2.75 10.60 -13.10
C LEU A 279 -3.84 9.57 -12.79
N ALA A 280 -3.50 8.50 -12.08
CA ALA A 280 -4.46 7.47 -11.66
C ALA A 280 -5.57 8.03 -10.77
N ALA A 281 -5.21 8.87 -9.79
CA ALA A 281 -6.17 9.49 -8.87
C ALA A 281 -7.10 10.49 -9.57
N GLY A 282 -6.55 11.32 -10.46
CA GLY A 282 -7.32 12.26 -11.25
C GLY A 282 -8.31 11.56 -12.19
N LEU A 283 -7.87 10.50 -12.88
CA LEU A 283 -8.73 9.68 -13.75
C LEU A 283 -9.88 9.05 -12.95
N ALA A 284 -9.59 8.40 -11.82
CA ALA A 284 -10.61 7.79 -10.98
C ALA A 284 -11.66 8.81 -10.51
N SER A 285 -11.19 9.97 -10.09
CA SER A 285 -12.06 11.06 -9.62
C SER A 285 -12.90 11.68 -10.75
N ASN A 286 -12.32 11.81 -11.94
CA ASN A 286 -13.02 12.30 -13.14
C ASN A 286 -14.10 11.30 -13.60
N ILE A 287 -13.80 10.00 -13.59
CA ILE A 287 -14.73 8.90 -13.88
C ILE A 287 -15.87 8.87 -12.86
N ALA A 288 -15.60 9.15 -11.60
CA ALA A 288 -16.62 9.27 -10.56
C ALA A 288 -17.51 10.53 -10.69
N GLY A 289 -17.25 11.41 -11.67
CA GLY A 289 -18.05 12.61 -11.95
C GLY A 289 -17.69 13.81 -11.07
N ILE A 290 -16.56 13.81 -10.40
CA ILE A 290 -16.11 14.95 -9.58
C ILE A 290 -15.73 16.12 -10.49
N LYS A 291 -16.17 17.32 -10.12
CA LYS A 291 -15.91 18.56 -10.89
C LYS A 291 -14.41 18.81 -11.00
N LYS A 292 -13.97 19.19 -12.19
CA LYS A 292 -12.55 19.45 -12.53
C LYS A 292 -11.87 20.49 -11.63
N GLU A 293 -12.62 21.48 -11.16
CA GLU A 293 -12.12 22.51 -10.25
C GLU A 293 -11.71 21.94 -8.89
N ILE A 294 -12.49 20.97 -8.39
CA ILE A 294 -12.21 20.27 -7.13
C ILE A 294 -11.02 19.32 -7.33
N ILE A 295 -10.99 18.57 -8.43
CA ILE A 295 -9.86 17.69 -8.76
C ILE A 295 -8.57 18.52 -8.82
N ARG A 296 -8.56 19.67 -9.56
CA ARG A 296 -7.38 20.55 -9.66
C ARG A 296 -6.91 21.03 -8.30
N LYS A 297 -7.84 21.56 -7.50
CA LYS A 297 -7.53 22.05 -6.16
C LYS A 297 -6.92 20.95 -5.30
N SER A 298 -7.56 19.79 -5.24
CA SER A 298 -7.12 18.68 -4.39
C SER A 298 -5.78 18.07 -4.85
N LEU A 299 -5.51 18.03 -6.16
CA LEU A 299 -4.19 17.64 -6.68
C LEU A 299 -3.08 18.65 -6.30
N SER A 300 -3.44 19.91 -6.08
CA SER A 300 -2.49 20.99 -5.73
C SER A 300 -2.28 21.13 -4.22
N ASP A 301 -3.26 20.77 -3.38
CA ASP A 301 -3.22 21.00 -1.93
C ASP A 301 -3.12 19.72 -1.09
N PHE A 302 -3.02 18.55 -1.71
CA PHE A 302 -2.87 17.29 -0.98
C PHE A 302 -1.60 17.29 -0.12
N PRO A 303 -1.71 17.08 1.20
CA PRO A 303 -0.56 17.19 2.11
C PRO A 303 0.45 16.05 2.02
N GLY A 304 0.17 15.03 1.18
CA GLY A 304 0.96 13.80 1.12
C GLY A 304 0.50 12.75 2.12
N VAL A 305 1.30 11.71 2.25
CA VAL A 305 1.07 10.60 3.17
C VAL A 305 2.21 10.53 4.17
N GLU A 306 1.88 10.40 5.44
CA GLU A 306 2.86 10.22 6.50
C GLU A 306 3.80 9.04 6.21
N HIS A 307 5.08 9.19 6.54
CA HIS A 307 6.15 8.23 6.26
C HIS A 307 6.43 7.94 4.78
N ARG A 308 5.95 8.78 3.84
CA ARG A 308 6.22 8.64 2.41
C ARG A 308 6.70 9.97 1.82
N LEU A 309 8.01 10.09 1.61
CA LEU A 309 8.70 11.33 1.20
C LEU A 309 8.24 12.54 2.03
N GLU A 310 7.87 12.29 3.27
CA GLU A 310 7.36 13.28 4.22
C GLU A 310 8.47 14.25 4.61
N LYS A 311 8.32 15.52 4.28
CA LYS A 311 9.24 16.57 4.72
C LYS A 311 9.02 16.82 6.21
N VAL A 312 10.01 16.44 7.04
CA VAL A 312 9.91 16.57 8.51
C VAL A 312 10.19 17.99 8.94
N CYS A 313 11.42 18.44 8.74
CA CYS A 313 11.88 19.80 9.06
C CYS A 313 13.19 20.11 8.35
N LYS A 314 13.67 21.35 8.54
CA LYS A 314 14.97 21.80 8.06
C LYS A 314 15.82 22.24 9.25
N VAL A 315 16.97 21.61 9.46
CA VAL A 315 17.89 21.90 10.56
C VAL A 315 19.27 22.26 9.99
N GLY A 316 19.86 23.37 10.41
CA GLY A 316 21.18 23.79 9.91
C GLY A 316 21.29 23.95 8.40
N GLY A 317 20.16 24.19 7.70
CA GLY A 317 20.12 24.25 6.24
C GLY A 317 19.96 22.88 5.56
N VAL A 318 19.90 21.77 6.30
CA VAL A 318 19.70 20.41 5.81
C VAL A 318 18.22 20.06 5.87
N GLN A 319 17.66 19.55 4.76
CA GLN A 319 16.28 19.06 4.71
C GLN A 319 16.22 17.59 5.16
N TYR A 320 15.38 17.27 6.13
CA TYR A 320 15.13 15.89 6.58
C TYR A 320 13.82 15.38 5.99
N ILE A 321 13.88 14.18 5.37
CA ILE A 321 12.75 13.53 4.69
C ILE A 321 12.57 12.12 5.25
N ASN A 322 11.35 11.84 5.70
CA ASN A 322 10.93 10.54 6.19
C ASN A 322 10.21 9.75 5.08
N ASP A 323 10.83 8.68 4.64
CA ASP A 323 10.27 7.70 3.70
C ASP A 323 10.36 6.28 4.28
N SER A 324 10.06 6.16 5.59
CA SER A 324 10.12 4.87 6.30
C SER A 324 9.27 3.77 5.67
N LYS A 325 8.28 4.13 4.86
CA LYS A 325 7.41 3.22 4.11
C LYS A 325 8.09 2.58 2.89
N ALA A 326 9.28 3.03 2.49
CA ALA A 326 10.09 2.42 1.44
C ALA A 326 10.76 1.12 1.94
N THR A 327 10.01 0.04 1.98
CA THR A 327 10.43 -1.26 2.51
C THR A 327 10.95 -2.23 1.43
N ASN A 328 11.19 -1.73 0.23
CA ASN A 328 11.80 -2.45 -0.89
C ASN A 328 12.73 -1.52 -1.70
N VAL A 329 13.55 -2.12 -2.56
CA VAL A 329 14.59 -1.43 -3.33
C VAL A 329 13.98 -0.45 -4.35
N ASP A 330 12.90 -0.82 -5.02
CA ASP A 330 12.22 0.02 -6.00
C ASP A 330 11.69 1.31 -5.37
N ALA A 331 11.05 1.21 -4.20
CA ALA A 331 10.56 2.38 -3.48
C ALA A 331 11.70 3.36 -3.15
N CYS A 332 12.83 2.84 -2.68
CA CYS A 332 14.03 3.64 -2.42
C CYS A 332 14.60 4.24 -3.70
N TRP A 333 14.60 3.51 -4.82
CA TRP A 333 15.05 4.02 -6.11
C TRP A 333 14.28 5.28 -6.50
N TYR A 334 12.95 5.23 -6.45
CA TYR A 334 12.10 6.38 -6.77
C TYR A 334 12.27 7.53 -5.78
N ALA A 335 12.41 7.21 -4.48
CA ALA A 335 12.66 8.23 -3.46
C ALA A 335 13.97 8.97 -3.74
N LEU A 336 15.05 8.22 -3.97
CA LEU A 336 16.37 8.79 -4.25
C LEU A 336 16.40 9.51 -5.60
N GLU A 337 15.72 8.98 -6.63
CA GLU A 337 15.61 9.63 -7.95
C GLU A 337 14.98 11.03 -7.83
N SER A 338 13.98 11.19 -6.97
CA SER A 338 13.29 12.46 -6.75
C SER A 338 14.13 13.52 -6.01
N MET A 339 15.25 13.15 -5.38
CA MET A 339 16.12 14.10 -4.68
C MET A 339 16.84 15.03 -5.65
N LYS A 340 16.81 16.33 -5.33
CA LYS A 340 17.41 17.40 -6.15
C LYS A 340 18.74 17.92 -5.59
N THR A 341 19.12 17.51 -4.39
CA THR A 341 20.32 17.94 -3.67
C THR A 341 21.16 16.74 -3.27
N PRO A 342 22.46 16.92 -2.96
CA PRO A 342 23.27 15.83 -2.43
C PRO A 342 22.58 15.22 -1.20
N THR A 343 22.56 13.89 -1.10
CA THR A 343 21.73 13.18 -0.14
C THR A 343 22.57 12.32 0.79
N VAL A 344 22.31 12.40 2.09
CA VAL A 344 22.72 11.37 3.06
C VAL A 344 21.58 10.36 3.14
N LEU A 345 21.83 9.13 2.68
CA LEU A 345 20.81 8.11 2.57
C LEU A 345 20.90 7.12 3.74
N ILE A 346 19.78 6.90 4.42
CA ILE A 346 19.65 5.88 5.45
C ILE A 346 19.08 4.62 4.82
N LEU A 347 19.85 3.51 4.91
CA LEU A 347 19.50 2.17 4.44
C LEU A 347 19.52 1.18 5.61
N GLY A 348 18.70 0.13 5.54
CA GLY A 348 18.77 -0.97 6.51
C GLY A 348 17.44 -1.40 7.09
N GLY A 349 17.52 -2.45 7.91
CA GLY A 349 16.39 -3.15 8.46
C GLY A 349 16.42 -4.64 8.12
N LYS A 350 15.32 -5.35 8.31
CA LYS A 350 15.20 -6.78 8.00
C LYS A 350 15.19 -7.00 6.48
N ASP A 351 16.31 -7.46 5.94
CA ASP A 351 16.45 -7.82 4.52
C ASP A 351 15.63 -9.09 4.19
N LYS A 352 14.93 -9.08 3.04
CA LYS A 352 14.11 -10.19 2.55
C LYS A 352 14.66 -10.83 1.28
N GLY A 353 15.97 -10.76 1.08
CA GLY A 353 16.62 -11.24 -0.15
C GLY A 353 16.79 -10.16 -1.21
N ASN A 354 16.87 -8.89 -0.81
CA ASN A 354 16.96 -7.75 -1.73
C ASN A 354 18.16 -7.87 -2.69
N ASP A 355 17.94 -7.53 -3.97
CA ASP A 355 18.98 -7.17 -4.91
C ASP A 355 19.13 -5.64 -4.95
N TYR A 356 20.26 -5.12 -4.50
CA TYR A 356 20.56 -3.68 -4.45
C TYR A 356 21.16 -3.14 -5.76
N THR A 357 21.42 -3.98 -6.75
CA THR A 357 22.01 -3.57 -8.03
C THR A 357 21.30 -2.41 -8.68
N PRO A 358 19.95 -2.34 -8.71
CA PRO A 358 19.22 -1.26 -9.36
C PRO A 358 19.48 0.13 -8.80
N ILE A 359 19.85 0.26 -7.52
CA ILE A 359 20.05 1.59 -6.89
C ILE A 359 21.53 2.04 -6.84
N LYS A 360 22.50 1.13 -7.10
CA LYS A 360 23.93 1.42 -6.91
C LYS A 360 24.42 2.66 -7.69
N GLU A 361 24.08 2.74 -8.96
CA GLU A 361 24.48 3.89 -9.80
C GLU A 361 23.86 5.20 -9.33
N LEU A 362 22.59 5.14 -8.89
CA LEU A 362 21.88 6.30 -8.39
C LEU A 362 22.46 6.76 -7.04
N VAL A 363 22.79 5.82 -6.15
CA VAL A 363 23.50 6.06 -4.88
C VAL A 363 24.83 6.75 -5.16
N LYS A 364 25.66 6.21 -6.05
CA LYS A 364 26.95 6.80 -6.43
C LYS A 364 26.82 8.22 -6.97
N LYS A 365 25.76 8.49 -7.73
CA LYS A 365 25.52 9.80 -8.38
C LYS A 365 24.98 10.85 -7.42
N LYS A 366 24.09 10.48 -6.50
CA LYS A 366 23.30 11.43 -5.71
C LYS A 366 23.69 11.48 -4.23
N CYS A 367 24.29 10.41 -3.69
CA CYS A 367 24.57 10.39 -2.26
C CYS A 367 25.90 11.07 -1.91
N ARG A 368 25.87 11.88 -0.86
CA ARG A 368 27.03 12.37 -0.13
C ARG A 368 27.66 11.29 0.72
N GLY A 369 26.82 10.42 1.29
CA GLY A 369 27.23 9.30 2.13
C GLY A 369 26.03 8.45 2.51
N LEU A 370 26.33 7.34 3.17
CA LEU A 370 25.37 6.34 3.59
C LEU A 370 25.40 6.14 5.10
N VAL A 371 24.26 5.96 5.71
CA VAL A 371 24.13 5.57 7.11
C VAL A 371 23.32 4.28 7.14
N TYR A 372 23.91 3.22 7.65
CA TYR A 372 23.24 1.93 7.79
C TYR A 372 22.53 1.86 9.14
N LEU A 373 21.29 1.40 9.15
CA LEU A 373 20.44 1.28 10.33
C LEU A 373 19.80 -0.11 10.37
N GLY A 374 20.34 -1.01 11.13
CA GLY A 374 19.84 -2.38 11.25
C GLY A 374 20.53 -3.18 12.33
N SER A 375 19.95 -4.31 12.71
CA SER A 375 20.59 -5.25 13.62
C SER A 375 21.77 -6.01 12.97
N ASP A 376 21.72 -6.18 11.63
CA ASP A 376 22.76 -6.79 10.81
C ASP A 376 22.88 -6.05 9.46
N ASN A 377 23.96 -5.29 9.29
CA ASN A 377 24.22 -4.47 8.12
C ASN A 377 25.26 -5.07 7.15
N ARG A 378 25.72 -6.31 7.36
CA ARG A 378 26.78 -6.94 6.54
C ARG A 378 26.46 -6.92 5.05
N LYS A 379 25.23 -7.22 4.67
CA LYS A 379 24.80 -7.22 3.27
C LYS A 379 24.84 -5.84 2.63
N LEU A 380 24.62 -4.77 3.40
CA LEU A 380 24.77 -3.39 2.91
C LEU A 380 26.24 -3.06 2.67
N HIS A 381 27.14 -3.45 3.59
CA HIS A 381 28.59 -3.32 3.41
C HIS A 381 29.04 -4.04 2.14
N ASP A 382 28.64 -5.29 1.93
CA ASP A 382 28.98 -6.09 0.74
C ASP A 382 28.55 -5.42 -0.58
N ASN A 383 27.47 -4.65 -0.54
CA ASN A 383 26.89 -4.03 -1.75
C ASN A 383 27.36 -2.61 -2.01
N PHE A 384 27.65 -1.82 -0.98
CA PHE A 384 27.83 -0.37 -1.15
C PHE A 384 29.22 0.16 -0.78
N ASP A 385 30.01 -0.52 0.07
CA ASP A 385 31.33 0.00 0.49
C ASP A 385 32.29 0.19 -0.68
N ALA A 386 32.21 -0.67 -1.70
CA ALA A 386 33.00 -0.55 -2.93
C ALA A 386 32.70 0.72 -3.75
N LEU A 387 31.61 1.45 -3.44
CA LEU A 387 31.28 2.72 -4.11
C LEU A 387 32.18 3.88 -3.65
N GLY A 388 32.94 3.71 -2.56
CA GLY A 388 33.89 4.71 -2.05
C GLY A 388 33.24 5.95 -1.43
N LEU A 389 31.95 5.86 -1.02
CA LEU A 389 31.26 6.91 -0.29
C LEU A 389 31.55 6.81 1.21
N PRO A 390 31.50 7.92 1.96
CA PRO A 390 31.50 7.87 3.43
C PRO A 390 30.35 7.00 3.94
N VAL A 391 30.66 6.09 4.86
CA VAL A 391 29.69 5.17 5.47
C VAL A 391 29.76 5.30 7.00
N LYS A 392 28.60 5.29 7.66
CA LYS A 392 28.45 5.11 9.10
C LYS A 392 27.55 3.91 9.35
N ASP A 393 27.97 3.00 10.21
CA ASP A 393 27.21 1.82 10.62
C ASP A 393 26.57 2.08 11.99
N THR A 394 25.24 1.92 12.09
CA THR A 394 24.47 2.23 13.30
C THR A 394 23.42 1.17 13.60
N HIS A 395 23.12 1.01 14.91
CA HIS A 395 22.20 0.00 15.42
C HIS A 395 21.07 0.60 16.29
N SER A 396 20.96 1.94 16.30
CA SER A 396 19.85 2.66 16.93
C SER A 396 19.46 3.86 16.08
N MET A 397 18.20 4.31 16.20
CA MET A 397 17.73 5.50 15.48
C MET A 397 18.45 6.77 15.96
N LYS A 398 18.78 6.83 17.24
CA LYS A 398 19.51 7.97 17.81
C LYS A 398 20.88 8.13 17.16
N ASP A 399 21.71 7.07 17.19
CA ASP A 399 23.04 7.09 16.58
C ASP A 399 22.95 7.35 15.07
N CYS A 400 21.91 6.85 14.41
CA CYS A 400 21.67 7.07 12.99
C CYS A 400 21.41 8.55 12.69
N VAL A 401 20.53 9.22 13.44
CA VAL A 401 20.23 10.64 13.26
C VAL A 401 21.45 11.50 13.55
N GLU A 402 22.18 11.20 14.61
CA GLU A 402 23.45 11.90 14.96
C GLU A 402 24.49 11.75 13.84
N ALA A 403 24.70 10.52 13.31
CA ALA A 403 25.61 10.26 12.21
C ALA A 403 25.19 11.00 10.92
N CYS A 404 23.90 11.08 10.64
CA CYS A 404 23.38 11.85 9.51
C CYS A 404 23.66 13.35 9.68
N HIS A 405 23.43 13.89 10.88
CA HIS A 405 23.66 15.30 11.20
C HIS A 405 25.13 15.69 11.04
N GLU A 406 26.06 14.83 11.50
CA GLU A 406 27.51 15.03 11.32
C GLU A 406 27.94 15.00 9.86
N MET A 407 27.34 14.12 9.04
CA MET A 407 27.71 13.89 7.65
C MET A 407 27.15 14.93 6.70
N ALA A 408 25.94 15.41 6.95
CA ALA A 408 25.23 16.34 6.08
C ALA A 408 25.79 17.78 6.16
N LYS A 409 25.70 18.51 5.05
CA LYS A 409 26.10 19.92 4.95
C LYS A 409 24.88 20.77 4.59
N SER A 410 24.92 22.06 4.94
CA SER A 410 23.87 22.98 4.52
C SER A 410 23.59 22.90 3.01
N GLY A 411 22.34 22.76 2.63
CA GLY A 411 21.89 22.50 1.27
C GLY A 411 21.64 21.03 0.93
N ASP A 412 22.08 20.10 1.77
CA ASP A 412 21.87 18.66 1.57
C ASP A 412 20.46 18.21 2.01
N THR A 413 20.12 16.98 1.64
CA THR A 413 18.95 16.25 2.15
C THR A 413 19.42 15.03 2.94
N VAL A 414 18.82 14.78 4.11
CA VAL A 414 18.87 13.49 4.80
C VAL A 414 17.58 12.74 4.46
N LEU A 415 17.72 11.54 3.90
CA LEU A 415 16.60 10.72 3.43
C LEU A 415 16.57 9.37 4.16
N LEU A 416 15.54 9.16 4.99
CA LEU A 416 15.24 7.82 5.53
C LEU A 416 14.44 7.05 4.47
N SER A 417 15.10 6.21 3.66
CA SER A 417 14.45 5.35 2.65
C SER A 417 15.11 3.96 2.64
N PRO A 418 14.74 3.11 3.61
CA PRO A 418 15.58 2.04 4.13
C PRO A 418 15.71 0.79 3.25
N CYS A 419 14.96 0.63 2.17
CA CYS A 419 14.86 -0.58 1.33
C CYS A 419 14.34 -1.84 2.04
N CYS A 420 14.28 -1.85 3.35
CA CYS A 420 14.03 -3.03 4.17
C CYS A 420 12.84 -2.85 5.10
N ALA A 421 12.23 -3.96 5.50
CA ALA A 421 11.25 -3.98 6.58
C ALA A 421 11.90 -3.55 7.90
N SER A 422 11.10 -3.07 8.85
CA SER A 422 11.60 -2.48 10.11
C SER A 422 11.70 -3.46 11.29
N PHE A 423 11.25 -4.71 11.11
CA PHE A 423 11.00 -5.68 12.19
C PHE A 423 12.24 -6.21 12.93
N ASP A 424 13.43 -5.73 12.59
CA ASP A 424 14.66 -6.05 13.30
C ASP A 424 14.93 -5.14 14.51
N LEU A 425 14.63 -3.83 14.39
CA LEU A 425 14.84 -2.85 15.45
C LEU A 425 13.54 -2.19 15.93
N PHE A 426 12.44 -2.32 15.19
CA PHE A 426 11.17 -1.64 15.45
C PHE A 426 9.99 -2.61 15.29
N HIS A 427 8.86 -2.33 15.95
CA HIS A 427 7.64 -3.14 15.82
C HIS A 427 6.98 -2.99 14.44
N ASN A 428 7.12 -1.82 13.81
CA ASN A 428 6.58 -1.52 12.48
C ASN A 428 7.30 -0.32 11.85
N MET A 429 6.95 0.00 10.60
CA MET A 429 7.57 1.11 9.87
C MET A 429 7.09 2.49 10.37
N GLU A 430 5.93 2.56 10.97
CA GLU A 430 5.40 3.77 11.59
C GLU A 430 6.24 4.16 12.80
N GLU A 431 6.57 3.22 13.67
CA GLU A 431 7.44 3.46 14.82
C GLU A 431 8.82 3.95 14.37
N ARG A 432 9.43 3.28 13.35
CA ARG A 432 10.69 3.72 12.76
C ARG A 432 10.62 5.16 12.26
N GLY A 433 9.55 5.49 11.51
CA GLY A 433 9.36 6.83 10.96
C GLY A 433 9.06 7.89 12.01
N ASN A 434 8.29 7.57 13.04
CA ASN A 434 7.98 8.50 14.14
C ASN A 434 9.23 8.79 14.97
N MET A 435 9.98 7.76 15.34
CA MET A 435 11.23 7.93 16.09
C MET A 435 12.24 8.79 15.31
N PHE A 436 12.35 8.59 14.00
CA PHE A 436 13.17 9.46 13.13
C PHE A 436 12.69 10.93 13.20
N LYS A 437 11.37 11.17 13.05
CA LYS A 437 10.81 12.53 13.09
C LYS A 437 11.07 13.22 14.42
N ASP A 438 10.89 12.50 15.51
CA ASP A 438 11.04 13.07 16.86
C ASP A 438 12.49 13.44 17.12
N LEU A 439 13.44 12.54 16.88
CA LEU A 439 14.88 12.80 17.05
C LEU A 439 15.41 13.91 16.13
N VAL A 440 14.92 14.00 14.89
CA VAL A 440 15.31 15.08 13.98
C VAL A 440 14.80 16.45 14.45
N ARG A 441 13.65 16.50 15.12
CA ARG A 441 13.12 17.76 15.69
C ARG A 441 13.86 18.21 16.95
N GLU A 442 14.60 17.32 17.58
CA GLU A 442 15.43 17.59 18.76
C GLU A 442 16.84 18.10 18.41
N LEU A 443 17.27 18.02 17.13
CA LEU A 443 18.55 18.55 16.62
C LEU A 443 18.55 20.10 16.65
#